data_dc5a789ea2439168270791f213386b84
#
_entry.id   dc5a789ea2439168270791f213386b84
#
_cell.length_a   1.000
_cell.length_b   1.000
_cell.length_c   1.000
_cell.angle_alpha   90.00
_cell.angle_beta   90.00
_cell.angle_gamma   90.00
#
_symmetry.space_group_name_H-M   'P 1'
#
loop_
_entity.id
_entity.type
_entity.pdbx_description
1 polymer ?
#
loop_
_entity_poly.entity_id
_entity_poly.type
_entity_poly.pdbx_seq_one_letter_code
_entity_poly.pdbx_strand_id
1 'polypeptide(L)'
;MGAHIFSAVVGATVVGGLISSAMALVAWRNRDRPAVAAFGWLMVVCAAWAFTSSARMLSQDPASAYLFDRFVRVASSSTTPLILVFVLSYTGRDALLTPRFVGLLWLVPTGYVLLSITAPFHALEPGPGSSGSVTNAGITAPVVPEGLPSDVDLVFTYVVLAVALLLLAQFLVRSRAIYRLQTTVVTTAILIPTIVNMATQFSDFSHPGIDLTPAALGVTALVLGWGLFQY
;
A
#
# COMPACT_ATOMS: atom_id res chain seq x y z
N MET A 1 -21.37 19.40 4.16
CA MET A 1 -19.89 19.47 3.93
C MET A 1 -19.25 18.09 4.01
N GLY A 2 -19.55 17.24 5.00
CA GLY A 2 -18.98 15.90 5.14
C GLY A 2 -19.21 14.96 3.95
N ALA A 3 -20.42 14.91 3.39
CA ALA A 3 -20.75 14.05 2.26
C ALA A 3 -19.92 14.36 0.99
N HIS A 4 -19.62 15.63 0.72
CA HIS A 4 -18.77 16.02 -0.42
C HIS A 4 -17.32 15.60 -0.21
N ILE A 5 -16.79 15.71 1.02
CA ILE A 5 -15.43 15.27 1.35
C ILE A 5 -15.33 13.75 1.18
N PHE A 6 -16.31 13.01 1.70
CA PHE A 6 -16.35 11.55 1.56
C PHE A 6 -16.38 11.10 0.09
N SER A 7 -17.27 11.70 -0.71
CA SER A 7 -17.35 11.40 -2.15
C SER A 7 -16.05 11.74 -2.88
N ALA A 8 -15.38 12.85 -2.50
CA ALA A 8 -14.11 13.23 -3.08
C ALA A 8 -13.00 12.23 -2.74
N VAL A 9 -12.94 11.73 -1.50
CA VAL A 9 -11.96 10.70 -1.09
C VAL A 9 -12.18 9.40 -1.83
N VAL A 10 -13.43 8.91 -1.89
CA VAL A 10 -13.76 7.70 -2.67
C VAL A 10 -13.40 7.89 -4.14
N GLY A 11 -13.76 9.03 -4.73
CA GLY A 11 -13.41 9.35 -6.11
C GLY A 11 -11.91 9.37 -6.36
N ALA A 12 -11.14 10.01 -5.48
CA ALA A 12 -9.66 10.05 -5.57
C ALA A 12 -9.06 8.64 -5.47
N THR A 13 -9.59 7.80 -4.57
CA THR A 13 -9.13 6.42 -4.40
C THR A 13 -9.41 5.57 -5.64
N VAL A 14 -10.61 5.68 -6.23
CA VAL A 14 -10.95 4.99 -7.49
C VAL A 14 -10.05 5.44 -8.63
N VAL A 15 -9.84 6.75 -8.79
CA VAL A 15 -8.93 7.29 -9.80
C VAL A 15 -7.51 6.78 -9.59
N GLY A 16 -7.02 6.73 -8.34
CA GLY A 16 -5.73 6.12 -7.99
C GLY A 16 -5.63 4.66 -8.41
N GLY A 17 -6.69 3.88 -8.21
CA GLY A 17 -6.79 2.49 -8.66
C GLY A 17 -6.73 2.34 -10.19
N LEU A 18 -7.43 3.21 -10.93
CA LEU A 18 -7.40 3.21 -12.40
C LEU A 18 -6.00 3.58 -12.93
N ILE A 19 -5.35 4.58 -12.33
CA ILE A 19 -3.98 4.97 -12.66
C ILE A 19 -3.02 3.80 -12.41
N SER A 20 -3.09 3.17 -11.22
CA SER A 20 -2.25 2.02 -10.88
C SER A 20 -2.47 0.86 -11.85
N SER A 21 -3.72 0.59 -12.25
CA SER A 21 -4.05 -0.43 -13.26
C SER A 21 -3.42 -0.12 -14.62
N ALA A 22 -3.50 1.13 -15.07
CA ALA A 22 -2.88 1.56 -16.32
C ALA A 22 -1.35 1.41 -16.27
N MET A 23 -0.71 1.81 -15.15
CA MET A 23 0.73 1.66 -14.95
C MET A 23 1.16 0.19 -14.87
N ALA A 24 0.34 -0.69 -14.27
CA ALA A 24 0.57 -2.12 -14.27
C ALA A 24 0.60 -2.69 -15.71
N LEU A 25 -0.36 -2.27 -16.56
CA LEU A 25 -0.41 -2.70 -17.97
C LEU A 25 0.80 -2.20 -18.77
N VAL A 26 1.23 -0.95 -18.55
CA VAL A 26 2.44 -0.39 -19.20
C VAL A 26 3.68 -1.15 -18.75
N ALA A 27 3.82 -1.41 -17.44
CA ALA A 27 4.92 -2.17 -16.89
C ALA A 27 4.94 -3.62 -17.43
N TRP A 28 3.76 -4.26 -17.56
CA TRP A 28 3.65 -5.60 -18.09
C TRP A 28 4.14 -5.74 -19.54
N ARG A 29 3.93 -4.70 -20.35
CA ARG A 29 4.41 -4.65 -21.73
C ARG A 29 5.93 -4.46 -21.85
N ASN A 30 6.56 -3.92 -20.78
CA ASN A 30 7.98 -3.58 -20.74
C ASN A 30 8.75 -4.34 -19.65
N ARG A 31 8.28 -5.53 -19.25
CA ARG A 31 8.76 -6.31 -18.11
C ARG A 31 10.13 -6.96 -18.26
N ASP A 32 10.84 -6.72 -19.35
CA ASP A 32 12.16 -7.30 -19.60
C ASP A 32 13.23 -6.88 -18.56
N ARG A 33 12.97 -5.77 -17.86
CA ARG A 33 13.83 -5.28 -16.78
C ARG A 33 13.26 -5.69 -15.43
N PRO A 34 14.05 -6.30 -14.50
CA PRO A 34 13.56 -6.73 -13.19
C PRO A 34 12.84 -5.64 -12.40
N ALA A 35 13.38 -4.41 -12.37
CA ALA A 35 12.76 -3.28 -11.69
C ALA A 35 11.37 -2.93 -12.26
N VAL A 36 11.19 -3.02 -13.59
CA VAL A 36 9.91 -2.75 -14.24
C VAL A 36 8.91 -3.86 -13.94
N ALA A 37 9.35 -5.12 -13.90
CA ALA A 37 8.50 -6.24 -13.51
C ALA A 37 8.04 -6.11 -12.04
N ALA A 38 8.96 -5.78 -11.13
CA ALA A 38 8.64 -5.54 -9.71
C ALA A 38 7.67 -4.35 -9.54
N PHE A 39 7.88 -3.26 -10.27
CA PHE A 39 6.96 -2.13 -10.33
C PHE A 39 5.58 -2.55 -10.84
N GLY A 40 5.50 -3.38 -11.87
CA GLY A 40 4.23 -3.88 -12.40
C GLY A 40 3.42 -4.63 -11.35
N TRP A 41 4.04 -5.54 -10.59
CA TRP A 41 3.38 -6.25 -9.50
C TRP A 41 2.96 -5.32 -8.37
N LEU A 42 3.80 -4.35 -8.01
CA LEU A 42 3.44 -3.34 -7.04
C LEU A 42 2.19 -2.57 -7.47
N MET A 43 2.10 -2.18 -8.74
CA MET A 43 0.94 -1.45 -9.28
C MET A 43 -0.34 -2.29 -9.29
N VAL A 44 -0.24 -3.61 -9.57
CA VAL A 44 -1.40 -4.52 -9.45
C VAL A 44 -1.93 -4.54 -8.02
N VAL A 45 -1.06 -4.64 -7.05
CA VAL A 45 -1.45 -4.68 -5.63
C VAL A 45 -1.99 -3.32 -5.16
N CYS A 46 -1.39 -2.20 -5.59
CA CYS A 46 -1.91 -0.86 -5.31
C CYS A 46 -3.31 -0.64 -5.90
N ALA A 47 -3.56 -1.13 -7.12
CA ALA A 47 -4.88 -1.08 -7.74
C ALA A 47 -5.91 -1.91 -6.95
N ALA A 48 -5.55 -3.13 -6.55
CA ALA A 48 -6.40 -3.97 -5.72
C ALA A 48 -6.71 -3.30 -4.37
N TRP A 49 -5.70 -2.69 -3.72
CA TRP A 49 -5.91 -1.94 -2.47
C TRP A 49 -6.87 -0.77 -2.67
N ALA A 50 -6.69 0.03 -3.72
CA ALA A 50 -7.55 1.18 -3.99
C ALA A 50 -9.01 0.77 -4.25
N PHE A 51 -9.26 -0.25 -5.07
CA PHE A 51 -10.62 -0.70 -5.38
C PHE A 51 -11.29 -1.37 -4.18
N THR A 52 -10.58 -2.20 -3.42
CA THR A 52 -11.15 -2.84 -2.23
C THR A 52 -11.40 -1.85 -1.10
N SER A 53 -10.54 -0.83 -0.92
CA SER A 53 -10.78 0.27 0.01
C SER A 53 -12.01 1.09 -0.38
N SER A 54 -12.17 1.40 -1.67
CA SER A 54 -13.36 2.11 -2.17
C SER A 54 -14.63 1.28 -1.93
N ALA A 55 -14.57 -0.02 -2.22
CA ALA A 55 -15.70 -0.92 -1.98
C ALA A 55 -16.05 -1.02 -0.48
N ARG A 56 -15.03 -1.10 0.40
CA ARG A 56 -15.24 -1.05 1.85
C ARG A 56 -15.92 0.25 2.29
N MET A 57 -15.43 1.40 1.83
CA MET A 57 -16.01 2.71 2.17
C MET A 57 -17.47 2.83 1.72
N LEU A 58 -17.82 2.25 0.58
CA LEU A 58 -19.18 2.29 0.02
C LEU A 58 -20.12 1.21 0.59
N SER A 59 -19.60 0.29 1.41
CA SER A 59 -20.39 -0.77 2.01
C SER A 59 -21.38 -0.20 3.03
N GLN A 60 -22.65 -0.57 2.89
CA GLN A 60 -23.73 -0.13 3.77
C GLN A 60 -23.98 -1.11 4.94
N ASP A 61 -23.57 -2.36 4.77
CA ASP A 61 -23.74 -3.39 5.79
C ASP A 61 -22.39 -3.83 6.39
N PRO A 62 -22.37 -4.21 7.68
CA PRO A 62 -21.15 -4.61 8.38
C PRO A 62 -20.47 -5.86 7.78
N ALA A 63 -21.24 -6.79 7.22
CA ALA A 63 -20.69 -8.04 6.68
C ALA A 63 -19.90 -7.77 5.39
N SER A 64 -20.45 -6.96 4.47
CA SER A 64 -19.75 -6.53 3.27
C SER A 64 -18.52 -5.68 3.61
N ALA A 65 -18.62 -4.77 4.57
CA ALA A 65 -17.48 -3.97 5.03
C ALA A 65 -16.36 -4.86 5.57
N TYR A 66 -16.69 -5.86 6.39
CA TYR A 66 -15.74 -6.83 6.90
C TYR A 66 -15.08 -7.64 5.79
N LEU A 67 -15.86 -8.11 4.81
CA LEU A 67 -15.33 -8.87 3.68
C LEU A 67 -14.32 -8.05 2.86
N PHE A 68 -14.68 -6.81 2.48
CA PHE A 68 -13.77 -5.95 1.73
C PHE A 68 -12.54 -5.56 2.55
N ASP A 69 -12.66 -5.41 3.87
CA ASP A 69 -11.52 -5.18 4.76
C ASP A 69 -10.49 -6.31 4.68
N ARG A 70 -10.92 -7.57 4.57
CA ARG A 70 -9.98 -8.69 4.37
C ARG A 70 -9.17 -8.55 3.09
N PHE A 71 -9.79 -8.13 1.98
CA PHE A 71 -9.06 -7.85 0.75
C PHE A 71 -8.15 -6.63 0.86
N VAL A 72 -8.57 -5.59 1.57
CA VAL A 72 -7.72 -4.44 1.89
C VAL A 72 -6.46 -4.91 2.63
N ARG A 73 -6.58 -5.75 3.66
CA ARG A 73 -5.45 -6.28 4.45
C ARG A 73 -4.49 -7.10 3.59
N VAL A 74 -5.01 -7.95 2.70
CA VAL A 74 -4.18 -8.72 1.75
C VAL A 74 -3.38 -7.77 0.85
N ALA A 75 -4.02 -6.77 0.29
CA ALA A 75 -3.37 -5.86 -0.64
C ALA A 75 -2.38 -4.92 0.09
N SER A 76 -2.77 -4.29 1.20
CA SER A 76 -1.92 -3.37 1.95
C SER A 76 -0.65 -4.05 2.47
N SER A 77 -0.78 -5.20 3.12
CA SER A 77 0.34 -5.98 3.64
C SER A 77 1.28 -6.47 2.55
N SER A 78 0.74 -6.81 1.35
CA SER A 78 1.54 -7.22 0.19
C SER A 78 2.31 -6.08 -0.45
N THR A 79 1.90 -4.83 -0.26
CA THR A 79 2.55 -3.65 -0.85
C THR A 79 3.97 -3.46 -0.33
N THR A 80 4.18 -3.63 0.96
CA THR A 80 5.47 -3.40 1.64
C THR A 80 6.61 -4.29 1.12
N PRO A 81 6.48 -5.64 1.05
CA PRO A 81 7.52 -6.48 0.48
C PRO A 81 7.78 -6.16 -1.01
N LEU A 82 6.74 -5.81 -1.78
CA LEU A 82 6.91 -5.43 -3.18
C LEU A 82 7.67 -4.12 -3.36
N ILE A 83 7.48 -3.14 -2.46
CA ILE A 83 8.29 -1.91 -2.45
C ILE A 83 9.76 -2.25 -2.25
N LEU A 84 10.11 -3.12 -1.30
CA LEU A 84 11.51 -3.50 -1.06
C LEU A 84 12.09 -4.28 -2.25
N VAL A 85 11.34 -5.21 -2.83
CA VAL A 85 11.75 -5.93 -4.04
C VAL A 85 12.00 -4.94 -5.19
N PHE A 86 11.09 -3.99 -5.40
CA PHE A 86 11.26 -2.94 -6.39
C PHE A 86 12.53 -2.09 -6.13
N VAL A 87 12.75 -1.64 -4.90
CA VAL A 87 13.91 -0.82 -4.52
C VAL A 87 15.22 -1.59 -4.69
N LEU A 88 15.27 -2.87 -4.34
CA LEU A 88 16.45 -3.72 -4.53
C LEU A 88 16.76 -3.87 -6.04
N SER A 89 15.75 -4.16 -6.85
CA SER A 89 15.93 -4.27 -8.31
C SER A 89 16.30 -2.91 -8.94
N TYR A 90 15.67 -1.81 -8.50
CA TYR A 90 15.96 -0.47 -8.99
C TYR A 90 17.40 -0.03 -8.66
N THR A 91 17.92 -0.40 -7.50
CA THR A 91 19.27 -0.07 -7.06
C THR A 91 20.34 -1.07 -7.54
N GLY A 92 19.97 -2.04 -8.39
CA GLY A 92 20.89 -3.05 -8.94
C GLY A 92 21.35 -4.09 -7.93
N ARG A 93 20.55 -4.36 -6.91
CA ARG A 93 20.85 -5.33 -5.83
C ARG A 93 20.04 -6.63 -5.97
N ASP A 94 19.73 -7.02 -7.21
CA ASP A 94 18.96 -8.25 -7.53
C ASP A 94 19.58 -9.52 -6.94
N ALA A 95 20.89 -9.55 -6.73
CA ALA A 95 21.59 -10.66 -6.10
C ALA A 95 21.09 -10.97 -4.66
N LEU A 96 20.49 -10.00 -3.98
CA LEU A 96 19.86 -10.19 -2.67
C LEU A 96 18.49 -10.85 -2.74
N LEU A 97 17.81 -10.81 -3.90
CA LEU A 97 16.49 -11.38 -4.12
C LEU A 97 16.53 -12.91 -4.28
N THR A 98 17.20 -13.58 -3.36
CA THR A 98 17.21 -15.05 -3.32
C THR A 98 15.83 -15.58 -2.89
N PRO A 99 15.45 -16.82 -3.30
CA PRO A 99 14.17 -17.42 -2.87
C PRO A 99 14.00 -17.46 -1.34
N ARG A 100 15.11 -17.66 -0.61
CA ARG A 100 15.10 -17.65 0.86
C ARG A 100 14.79 -16.26 1.42
N PHE A 101 15.43 -15.22 0.90
CA PHE A 101 15.19 -13.84 1.32
C PHE A 101 13.75 -13.42 1.00
N VAL A 102 13.28 -13.70 -0.20
CA VAL A 102 11.89 -13.41 -0.59
C VAL A 102 10.91 -14.17 0.30
N GLY A 103 11.14 -15.46 0.58
CA GLY A 103 10.30 -16.24 1.49
C GLY A 103 10.24 -15.64 2.90
N LEU A 104 11.38 -15.21 3.46
CA LEU A 104 11.43 -14.54 4.77
C LEU A 104 10.70 -13.19 4.75
N LEU A 105 10.86 -12.43 3.68
CA LEU A 105 10.19 -11.13 3.52
C LEU A 105 8.66 -11.27 3.48
N TRP A 106 8.14 -12.37 2.93
CA TRP A 106 6.71 -12.64 2.85
C TRP A 106 6.15 -13.35 4.09
N LEU A 107 6.98 -13.75 5.05
CA LEU A 107 6.55 -14.50 6.22
C LEU A 107 5.54 -13.73 7.08
N VAL A 108 5.84 -12.47 7.42
CA VAL A 108 4.96 -11.62 8.25
C VAL A 108 3.66 -11.28 7.51
N PRO A 109 3.68 -10.75 6.27
CA PRO A 109 2.47 -10.50 5.50
C PRO A 109 1.57 -11.75 5.34
N THR A 110 2.16 -12.88 5.00
CA THR A 110 1.39 -14.13 4.84
C THR A 110 0.79 -14.59 6.17
N GLY A 111 1.57 -14.53 7.26
CA GLY A 111 1.08 -14.85 8.60
C GLY A 111 -0.08 -13.95 9.02
N TYR A 112 0.03 -12.65 8.80
CA TYR A 112 -1.04 -11.68 9.07
C TYR A 112 -2.31 -11.98 8.26
N VAL A 113 -2.17 -12.21 6.95
CA VAL A 113 -3.30 -12.56 6.08
C VAL A 113 -3.98 -13.86 6.53
N LEU A 114 -3.21 -14.90 6.84
CA LEU A 114 -3.74 -16.17 7.33
C LEU A 114 -4.50 -15.99 8.65
N LEU A 115 -3.95 -15.26 9.62
CA LEU A 115 -4.62 -14.96 10.87
C LEU A 115 -5.89 -14.12 10.64
N SER A 116 -5.84 -13.15 9.72
CA SER A 116 -7.02 -12.37 9.36
C SER A 116 -8.14 -13.21 8.74
N ILE A 117 -7.82 -14.15 7.87
CA ILE A 117 -8.83 -15.04 7.25
C ILE A 117 -9.39 -16.03 8.27
N THR A 118 -8.56 -16.50 9.19
CA THR A 118 -8.95 -17.46 10.23
C THR A 118 -9.51 -16.80 11.50
N ALA A 119 -9.70 -15.49 11.51
CA ALA A 119 -10.23 -14.74 12.66
C ALA A 119 -11.50 -15.34 13.32
N PRO A 120 -12.45 -15.97 12.59
CA PRO A 120 -13.59 -16.60 13.24
C PRO A 120 -13.24 -17.78 14.17
N PHE A 121 -12.02 -18.33 14.06
CA PHE A 121 -11.60 -19.51 14.82
C PHE A 121 -10.66 -19.20 15.98
N HIS A 122 -10.29 -17.93 16.21
CA HIS A 122 -9.40 -17.50 17.29
C HIS A 122 -9.70 -16.05 17.73
N ALA A 123 -9.17 -15.65 18.89
CA ALA A 123 -9.39 -14.32 19.46
C ALA A 123 -8.28 -13.29 19.15
N LEU A 124 -7.32 -13.63 18.27
CA LEU A 124 -6.18 -12.76 17.95
C LEU A 124 -6.57 -11.59 17.03
N GLU A 125 -7.59 -11.81 16.20
CA GLU A 125 -8.17 -10.79 15.32
C GLU A 125 -9.68 -10.68 15.57
N PRO A 126 -10.27 -9.50 15.50
CA PRO A 126 -11.70 -9.32 15.62
C PRO A 126 -12.48 -10.05 14.51
N GLY A 127 -13.51 -10.79 14.91
CA GLY A 127 -14.35 -11.57 13.98
C GLY A 127 -15.39 -10.71 13.23
N PRO A 128 -16.21 -11.33 12.36
CA PRO A 128 -17.19 -10.61 11.52
C PRO A 128 -18.19 -9.76 12.28
N GLY A 129 -18.54 -10.14 13.53
CA GLY A 129 -19.50 -9.43 14.37
C GLY A 129 -18.96 -8.17 15.06
N SER A 130 -17.65 -7.89 14.92
CA SER A 130 -17.02 -6.73 15.56
C SER A 130 -17.02 -5.47 14.67
N SER A 131 -17.37 -5.59 13.39
CA SER A 131 -17.46 -4.44 12.49
C SER A 131 -18.64 -3.54 12.83
N GLY A 132 -18.45 -2.25 12.72
CA GLY A 132 -19.43 -1.22 13.00
C GLY A 132 -19.29 -0.03 12.06
N SER A 133 -19.92 1.07 12.42
CA SER A 133 -19.75 2.35 11.74
C SER A 133 -19.47 3.45 12.75
N VAL A 134 -18.62 4.38 12.41
CA VAL A 134 -18.35 5.58 13.20
C VAL A 134 -18.75 6.81 12.40
N THR A 135 -19.51 7.69 13.04
CA THR A 135 -19.89 8.99 12.47
C THR A 135 -19.07 10.09 13.13
N ASN A 136 -18.27 10.79 12.35
CA ASN A 136 -17.49 11.93 12.81
C ASN A 136 -17.59 13.06 11.78
N ALA A 137 -17.82 14.30 12.24
CA ALA A 137 -17.95 15.50 11.39
C ALA A 137 -18.94 15.34 10.21
N GLY A 138 -20.01 14.56 10.39
CA GLY A 138 -21.03 14.31 9.36
C GLY A 138 -20.63 13.29 8.29
N ILE A 139 -19.54 12.57 8.50
CA ILE A 139 -19.11 11.43 7.69
C ILE A 139 -19.34 10.15 8.48
N THR A 140 -20.09 9.22 7.92
CA THR A 140 -20.25 7.86 8.47
C THR A 140 -19.41 6.91 7.64
N ALA A 141 -18.44 6.24 8.26
CA ALA A 141 -17.57 5.28 7.60
C ALA A 141 -17.60 3.94 8.36
N PRO A 142 -17.54 2.80 7.65
CA PRO A 142 -17.42 1.50 8.27
C PRO A 142 -16.05 1.35 8.93
N VAL A 143 -16.05 0.80 10.15
CA VAL A 143 -14.82 0.53 10.92
C VAL A 143 -14.77 -0.96 11.23
N VAL A 144 -13.65 -1.57 10.92
CA VAL A 144 -13.32 -2.93 11.32
C VAL A 144 -12.17 -2.83 12.33
N PRO A 145 -12.36 -3.24 13.58
CA PRO A 145 -11.29 -3.19 14.58
C PRO A 145 -10.07 -4.01 14.17
N GLU A 146 -8.92 -3.61 14.64
CA GLU A 146 -7.65 -4.27 14.42
C GLU A 146 -7.24 -5.08 15.65
N GLY A 147 -6.43 -6.13 15.46
CA GLY A 147 -5.91 -6.99 16.51
C GLY A 147 -4.38 -7.02 16.52
N LEU A 148 -3.81 -7.79 17.44
CA LEU A 148 -2.37 -7.95 17.58
C LEU A 148 -1.61 -8.28 16.27
N PRO A 149 -2.10 -9.14 15.37
CA PRO A 149 -1.44 -9.39 14.09
C PRO A 149 -1.31 -8.14 13.21
N SER A 150 -2.28 -7.22 13.27
CA SER A 150 -2.22 -5.93 12.58
C SER A 150 -1.09 -5.05 13.10
N ASP A 151 -0.88 -5.00 14.42
CA ASP A 151 0.21 -4.24 15.04
C ASP A 151 1.58 -4.79 14.60
N VAL A 152 1.71 -6.12 14.53
CA VAL A 152 2.94 -6.78 14.06
C VAL A 152 3.21 -6.44 12.59
N ASP A 153 2.19 -6.49 11.72
CA ASP A 153 2.32 -6.13 10.30
C ASP A 153 2.65 -4.63 10.13
N LEU A 154 2.10 -3.77 10.98
CA LEU A 154 2.39 -2.34 11.01
C LEU A 154 3.87 -2.07 11.33
N VAL A 155 4.40 -2.69 12.38
CA VAL A 155 5.82 -2.57 12.76
C VAL A 155 6.71 -3.10 11.63
N PHE A 156 6.39 -4.26 11.08
CA PHE A 156 7.10 -4.83 9.95
C PHE A 156 7.12 -3.86 8.76
N THR A 157 5.98 -3.28 8.43
CA THR A 157 5.81 -2.31 7.34
C THR A 157 6.76 -1.13 7.50
N TYR A 158 6.79 -0.48 8.66
CA TYR A 158 7.67 0.68 8.85
C TYR A 158 9.15 0.31 8.89
N VAL A 159 9.52 -0.85 9.43
CA VAL A 159 10.91 -1.35 9.39
C VAL A 159 11.35 -1.58 7.93
N VAL A 160 10.54 -2.24 7.13
CA VAL A 160 10.86 -2.52 5.71
C VAL A 160 10.90 -1.23 4.88
N LEU A 161 9.96 -0.30 5.10
CA LEU A 161 9.97 1.01 4.44
C LEU A 161 11.21 1.83 4.82
N ALA A 162 11.61 1.82 6.09
CA ALA A 162 12.84 2.48 6.53
C ALA A 162 14.07 1.90 5.82
N VAL A 163 14.17 0.58 5.72
CA VAL A 163 15.24 -0.09 4.95
C VAL A 163 15.19 0.33 3.48
N ALA A 164 14.03 0.33 2.85
CA ALA A 164 13.88 0.74 1.44
C ALA A 164 14.33 2.20 1.23
N LEU A 165 13.92 3.12 2.10
CA LEU A 165 14.32 4.53 2.03
C LEU A 165 15.81 4.73 2.28
N LEU A 166 16.42 3.98 3.22
CA LEU A 166 17.87 3.99 3.45
C LEU A 166 18.65 3.50 2.23
N LEU A 167 18.18 2.44 1.56
CA LEU A 167 18.79 1.93 0.33
C LEU A 167 18.72 2.96 -0.80
N LEU A 168 17.59 3.65 -0.96
CA LEU A 168 17.43 4.73 -1.94
C LEU A 168 18.32 5.93 -1.60
N ALA A 169 18.40 6.33 -0.33
CA ALA A 169 19.28 7.42 0.11
C ALA A 169 20.76 7.08 -0.16
N GLN A 170 21.20 5.85 0.15
CA GLN A 170 22.55 5.39 -0.18
C GLN A 170 22.82 5.42 -1.70
N PHE A 171 21.84 4.98 -2.49
CA PHE A 171 21.94 5.00 -3.93
C PHE A 171 21.99 6.44 -4.47
N LEU A 172 21.15 7.35 -3.94
CA LEU A 172 21.14 8.76 -4.31
C LEU A 172 22.48 9.45 -4.06
N VAL A 173 23.10 9.22 -2.89
CA VAL A 173 24.42 9.82 -2.54
C VAL A 173 25.52 9.30 -3.46
N ARG A 174 25.45 8.03 -3.86
CA ARG A 174 26.48 7.39 -4.72
C ARG A 174 26.23 7.59 -6.21
N SER A 175 25.05 8.04 -6.62
CA SER A 175 24.67 8.21 -8.02
C SER A 175 25.38 9.39 -8.68
N ARG A 176 25.70 9.25 -9.98
CA ARG A 176 26.17 10.35 -10.83
C ARG A 176 25.04 11.39 -10.97
N ALA A 177 25.42 12.65 -11.27
CA ALA A 177 24.48 13.77 -11.37
C ALA A 177 23.27 13.49 -12.28
N ILE A 178 23.47 12.77 -13.37
CA ILE A 178 22.43 12.39 -14.36
C ILE A 178 21.33 11.50 -13.75
N TYR A 179 21.67 10.59 -12.81
CA TYR A 179 20.70 9.68 -12.19
C TYR A 179 20.10 10.23 -10.89
N ARG A 180 20.65 11.34 -10.35
CA ARG A 180 20.16 11.91 -9.09
C ARG A 180 18.72 12.37 -9.16
N LEU A 181 18.34 13.04 -10.25
CA LEU A 181 16.97 13.50 -10.42
C LEU A 181 15.98 12.32 -10.41
N GLN A 182 16.27 11.28 -11.18
CA GLN A 182 15.44 10.08 -11.25
C GLN A 182 15.32 9.39 -9.89
N THR A 183 16.45 9.23 -9.17
CA THR A 183 16.44 8.63 -7.83
C THR A 183 15.69 9.49 -6.83
N THR A 184 15.80 10.83 -6.91
CA THR A 184 15.02 11.75 -6.08
C THR A 184 13.53 11.58 -6.33
N VAL A 185 13.12 11.51 -7.60
CA VAL A 185 11.73 11.27 -8.00
C VAL A 185 11.20 9.96 -7.42
N VAL A 186 11.95 8.86 -7.56
CA VAL A 186 11.57 7.55 -6.99
C VAL A 186 11.48 7.60 -5.47
N THR A 187 12.44 8.23 -4.80
CA THR A 187 12.44 8.38 -3.34
C THR A 187 11.22 9.18 -2.86
N THR A 188 10.95 10.31 -3.49
CA THR A 188 9.80 11.16 -3.18
C THR A 188 8.48 10.42 -3.41
N ALA A 189 8.39 9.64 -4.49
CA ALA A 189 7.21 8.87 -4.82
C ALA A 189 6.88 7.80 -3.76
N ILE A 190 7.87 7.20 -3.11
CA ILE A 190 7.67 6.24 -2.02
C ILE A 190 7.41 6.99 -0.69
N LEU A 191 8.05 8.13 -0.49
CA LEU A 191 7.93 8.90 0.74
C LEU A 191 6.52 9.51 0.92
N ILE A 192 5.90 9.98 -0.16
CA ILE A 192 4.55 10.59 -0.11
C ILE A 192 3.52 9.65 0.51
N PRO A 193 3.26 8.44 -0.01
CA PRO A 193 2.27 7.53 0.59
C PRO A 193 2.69 7.06 1.98
N THR A 194 4.00 6.96 2.27
CA THR A 194 4.48 6.63 3.61
C THR A 194 4.09 7.70 4.62
N ILE A 195 4.28 8.99 4.30
CA ILE A 195 3.87 10.10 5.17
C ILE A 195 2.36 10.14 5.32
N VAL A 196 1.61 9.96 4.22
CA VAL A 196 0.13 9.92 4.28
C VAL A 196 -0.33 8.77 5.17
N ASN A 197 0.25 7.58 5.04
CA ASN A 197 -0.07 6.42 5.88
C ASN A 197 0.26 6.70 7.36
N MET A 198 1.43 7.26 7.67
CA MET A 198 1.76 7.66 9.04
C MET A 198 0.78 8.69 9.60
N ALA A 199 0.40 9.67 8.79
CA ALA A 199 -0.58 10.67 9.23
C ALA A 199 -1.95 10.04 9.50
N THR A 200 -2.40 9.08 8.69
CA THR A 200 -3.66 8.38 8.91
C THR A 200 -3.63 7.43 10.11
N GLN A 201 -2.48 6.82 10.42
CA GLN A 201 -2.35 5.86 11.51
C GLN A 201 -2.12 6.52 12.88
N PHE A 202 -1.39 7.64 12.94
CA PHE A 202 -0.91 8.22 14.20
C PHE A 202 -1.47 9.60 14.53
N SER A 203 -2.36 10.18 13.70
CA SER A 203 -2.94 11.48 13.98
C SER A 203 -4.44 11.40 14.27
N ASP A 204 -4.89 12.24 15.20
CA ASP A 204 -6.31 12.45 15.49
C ASP A 204 -7.07 13.12 14.33
N PHE A 205 -6.37 13.53 13.28
CA PHE A 205 -6.95 14.12 12.06
C PHE A 205 -7.58 13.10 11.12
N SER A 206 -7.30 11.80 11.30
CA SER A 206 -7.91 10.75 10.48
C SER A 206 -9.33 10.47 10.95
N HIS A 207 -10.27 10.46 10.02
CA HIS A 207 -11.61 9.91 10.30
C HIS A 207 -11.49 8.38 10.39
N PRO A 208 -11.95 7.76 11.47
CA PRO A 208 -11.98 6.31 11.58
C PRO A 208 -12.65 5.70 10.34
N GLY A 209 -12.01 4.71 9.73
CA GLY A 209 -12.51 4.03 8.54
C GLY A 209 -12.19 4.69 7.19
N ILE A 210 -11.52 5.85 7.17
CA ILE A 210 -11.04 6.51 5.93
C ILE A 210 -9.53 6.41 5.85
N ASP A 211 -9.03 5.68 4.87
CA ASP A 211 -7.60 5.58 4.55
C ASP A 211 -7.29 6.33 3.25
N LEU A 212 -6.45 7.34 3.33
CA LEU A 212 -6.01 8.15 2.19
C LEU A 212 -4.80 7.56 1.45
N THR A 213 -4.17 6.53 2.02
CA THR A 213 -2.97 5.91 1.45
C THR A 213 -3.19 5.38 0.02
N PRO A 214 -4.32 4.70 -0.30
CA PRO A 214 -4.54 4.23 -1.67
C PRO A 214 -4.69 5.35 -2.70
N ALA A 215 -5.24 6.51 -2.31
CA ALA A 215 -5.31 7.69 -3.19
C ALA A 215 -3.90 8.27 -3.43
N ALA A 216 -3.05 8.35 -2.39
CA ALA A 216 -1.67 8.79 -2.51
C ALA A 216 -0.83 7.84 -3.39
N LEU A 217 -1.08 6.53 -3.35
CA LEU A 217 -0.44 5.54 -4.21
C LEU A 217 -0.75 5.76 -5.70
N GLY A 218 -1.92 6.32 -6.05
CA GLY A 218 -2.22 6.71 -7.42
C GLY A 218 -1.28 7.80 -7.95
N VAL A 219 -0.97 8.80 -7.13
CA VAL A 219 0.04 9.83 -7.46
C VAL A 219 1.43 9.20 -7.60
N THR A 220 1.78 8.32 -6.65
CA THR A 220 3.04 7.56 -6.69
C THR A 220 3.18 6.76 -7.98
N ALA A 221 2.10 6.10 -8.44
CA ALA A 221 2.08 5.32 -9.66
C ALA A 221 2.47 6.16 -10.90
N LEU A 222 1.95 7.38 -11.03
CA LEU A 222 2.29 8.30 -12.11
C LEU A 222 3.76 8.74 -12.02
N VAL A 223 4.20 9.13 -10.82
CA VAL A 223 5.55 9.66 -10.60
C VAL A 223 6.61 8.57 -10.84
N LEU A 224 6.39 7.35 -10.32
CA LEU A 224 7.29 6.21 -10.56
C LEU A 224 7.26 5.79 -12.02
N GLY A 225 6.08 5.72 -12.65
CA GLY A 225 5.95 5.38 -14.07
C GLY A 225 6.72 6.38 -14.94
N TRP A 226 6.54 7.66 -14.70
CA TRP A 226 7.31 8.69 -15.39
C TRP A 226 8.83 8.51 -15.20
N GLY A 227 9.30 8.31 -13.96
CA GLY A 227 10.71 8.11 -13.65
C GLY A 227 11.33 6.85 -14.27
N LEU A 228 10.55 5.78 -14.48
CA LEU A 228 11.01 4.51 -15.02
C LEU A 228 11.04 4.48 -16.56
N PHE A 229 10.08 5.18 -17.22
CA PHE A 229 9.88 5.05 -18.66
C PHE A 229 10.45 6.20 -19.49
N GLN A 230 10.87 7.30 -18.87
CA GLN A 230 11.51 8.42 -19.60
C GLN A 230 13.01 8.24 -19.84
N TYR A 231 13.67 7.29 -19.19
CA TYR A 231 15.10 7.01 -19.29
C TYR A 231 15.34 5.50 -19.46
#